data_5beec8a856b1531e7ea9e3809038c219
#
_entry.id   5beec8a856b1531e7ea9e3809038c219
#
_cell.length_a   1.000
_cell.length_b   1.000
_cell.length_c   1.000
_cell.angle_alpha   90.00
_cell.angle_beta   90.00
_cell.angle_gamma   90.00
#
_symmetry.space_group_name_H-M   'P 1'
#
loop_
_entity.id
_entity.type
_entity.pdbx_description
1 polymer ?
#
loop_
_entity_poly.entity_id
_entity_poly.type
_entity_poly.pdbx_seq_one_letter_code
_entity_poly.pdbx_strand_id
1 'polypeptide(L)'
;MPLRLPAYQPIPAPDRGTDLIEVSAAQLQPTQWCVGLAEIWSREKDFAQDTRQQRLDYLRGKPVPLIRSADGAMWMLDRHHRLRGLIGIDPGATTWAYVVQELPTADRSGVLAYLHNQGWLYLYDGRGNGPRPAEQLPTSLLGLDDDPYRSLVWKLKQEGWIKPQPLIPYHEFRWGAWLRSRPLPPFSSRRLEPALAAARQLVCSAAAQDMPGWKGDKNACR
;
A
#
# COMPACT_ATOMS: atom_id res chain seq x y z
N MET A 1 -11.08 17.07 -10.49
CA MET A 1 -9.75 17.02 -11.11
C MET A 1 -9.21 15.60 -10.93
N PRO A 2 -8.65 14.94 -11.95
CA PRO A 2 -8.06 13.61 -11.72
C PRO A 2 -6.88 13.72 -10.76
N LEU A 3 -6.79 12.80 -9.84
CA LEU A 3 -5.75 12.72 -8.81
C LEU A 3 -4.38 12.56 -9.49
N ARG A 4 -3.52 13.55 -9.39
CA ARG A 4 -2.14 13.48 -9.89
C ARG A 4 -1.22 13.11 -8.74
N LEU A 5 -0.81 11.85 -8.69
CA LEU A 5 0.26 11.46 -7.79
C LEU A 5 1.59 12.07 -8.25
N PRO A 6 2.47 12.52 -7.34
CA PRO A 6 3.74 13.14 -7.69
C PRO A 6 4.65 12.17 -8.44
N ALA A 7 5.69 12.72 -9.09
CA ALA A 7 6.82 11.93 -9.52
C ALA A 7 7.43 11.19 -8.32
N TYR A 8 8.03 10.03 -8.57
CA TYR A 8 8.57 9.18 -7.51
C TYR A 8 9.91 8.59 -7.92
N GLN A 9 10.73 8.28 -6.93
CA GLN A 9 11.87 7.39 -7.09
C GLN A 9 11.41 5.94 -6.85
N PRO A 10 11.90 4.96 -7.63
CA PRO A 10 11.65 3.55 -7.32
C PRO A 10 12.18 3.21 -5.92
N ILE A 11 11.42 2.42 -5.16
CA ILE A 11 11.91 1.92 -3.88
C ILE A 11 13.00 0.87 -4.16
N PRO A 12 14.24 1.04 -3.67
CA PRO A 12 15.29 0.06 -3.88
C PRO A 12 14.89 -1.31 -3.33
N ALA A 13 15.05 -2.36 -4.14
CA ALA A 13 14.86 -3.73 -3.69
C ALA A 13 16.10 -4.20 -2.89
N PRO A 14 15.91 -5.10 -1.89
CA PRO A 14 17.06 -5.68 -1.20
C PRO A 14 17.84 -6.57 -2.17
N ASP A 15 19.16 -6.51 -2.12
CA ASP A 15 20.07 -7.42 -2.82
C ASP A 15 20.39 -8.65 -1.96
N ARG A 16 21.26 -9.55 -2.47
CA ARG A 16 21.65 -10.78 -1.76
C ARG A 16 22.50 -10.53 -0.51
N GLY A 17 23.10 -9.37 -0.39
CA GLY A 17 23.94 -8.97 0.75
C GLY A 17 23.24 -8.05 1.74
N THR A 18 21.99 -7.71 1.48
CA THR A 18 21.25 -6.79 2.35
C THR A 18 20.96 -7.43 3.71
N ASP A 19 21.43 -6.79 4.76
CA ASP A 19 21.13 -7.21 6.14
C ASP A 19 19.65 -7.00 6.46
N LEU A 20 19.00 -8.06 6.88
CA LEU A 20 17.62 -8.00 7.38
C LEU A 20 17.63 -7.85 8.90
N ILE A 21 16.88 -6.89 9.39
CA ILE A 21 16.65 -6.66 10.81
C ILE A 21 15.23 -7.10 11.20
N GLU A 22 15.09 -7.67 12.38
CA GLU A 22 13.79 -7.97 12.96
C GLU A 22 13.31 -6.74 13.75
N VAL A 23 12.08 -6.28 13.46
CA VAL A 23 11.52 -5.07 14.06
C VAL A 23 10.08 -5.30 14.49
N SER A 24 9.62 -4.57 15.51
CA SER A 24 8.21 -4.58 15.91
C SER A 24 7.35 -3.97 14.82
N ALA A 25 6.37 -4.72 14.30
CA ALA A 25 5.46 -4.23 13.27
C ALA A 25 4.61 -3.04 13.75
N ALA A 26 4.27 -3.01 15.04
CA ALA A 26 3.45 -1.95 15.63
C ALA A 26 4.19 -0.61 15.78
N GLN A 27 5.55 -0.62 15.78
CA GLN A 27 6.36 0.59 15.92
C GLN A 27 6.67 1.26 14.59
N LEU A 28 6.34 0.62 13.46
CA LEU A 28 6.61 1.20 12.14
C LEU A 28 5.63 2.33 11.82
N GLN A 29 6.17 3.48 11.44
CA GLN A 29 5.39 4.63 11.05
C GLN A 29 4.95 4.50 9.57
N PRO A 30 3.66 4.71 9.27
CA PRO A 30 3.16 4.63 7.91
C PRO A 30 3.52 5.88 7.09
N THR A 31 3.61 5.70 5.76
CA THR A 31 3.84 6.76 4.77
C THR A 31 2.63 7.02 3.89
N GLN A 32 1.46 6.56 4.32
CA GLN A 32 0.17 6.73 3.62
C GLN A 32 -0.97 7.00 4.60
N TRP A 33 -2.05 7.63 4.12
CA TRP A 33 -3.23 7.96 4.91
C TRP A 33 -4.22 6.82 5.06
N CYS A 34 -4.29 5.95 4.07
CA CYS A 34 -5.36 4.97 4.00
C CYS A 34 -4.87 3.61 3.47
N VAL A 35 -5.72 2.63 3.61
CA VAL A 35 -5.55 1.24 3.16
C VAL A 35 -6.86 0.70 2.59
N GLY A 36 -6.81 -0.41 1.88
CA GLY A 36 -8.03 -1.14 1.49
C GLY A 36 -8.36 -2.19 2.54
N LEU A 37 -9.42 -1.99 3.32
CA LEU A 37 -9.77 -2.90 4.41
C LEU A 37 -10.11 -4.31 3.93
N ALA A 38 -10.63 -4.50 2.69
CA ALA A 38 -10.88 -5.84 2.17
C ALA A 38 -9.59 -6.67 2.05
N GLU A 39 -8.47 -6.06 1.66
CA GLU A 39 -7.17 -6.74 1.68
C GLU A 39 -6.71 -7.06 3.10
N ILE A 40 -6.91 -6.13 4.04
CA ILE A 40 -6.54 -6.33 5.44
C ILE A 40 -7.28 -7.53 6.03
N TRP A 41 -8.60 -7.60 5.90
CA TRP A 41 -9.39 -8.73 6.41
C TRP A 41 -8.98 -10.06 5.77
N SER A 42 -8.60 -10.05 4.49
CA SER A 42 -8.03 -11.25 3.86
C SER A 42 -6.71 -11.64 4.50
N ARG A 43 -5.81 -10.66 4.77
CA ARG A 43 -4.53 -10.92 5.44
C ARG A 43 -4.70 -11.41 6.88
N GLU A 44 -5.63 -10.81 7.63
CA GLU A 44 -5.96 -11.25 8.99
C GLU A 44 -6.41 -12.71 8.99
N LYS A 45 -7.26 -13.09 8.03
CA LYS A 45 -7.71 -14.47 7.88
C LYS A 45 -6.56 -15.42 7.53
N ASP A 46 -5.69 -15.04 6.59
CA ASP A 46 -4.53 -15.83 6.19
C ASP A 46 -3.60 -16.03 7.41
N PHE A 47 -3.19 -14.95 8.08
CA PHE A 47 -2.29 -15.00 9.23
C PHE A 47 -2.88 -15.71 10.45
N ALA A 48 -4.20 -15.66 10.64
CA ALA A 48 -4.86 -16.38 11.74
C ALA A 48 -4.78 -17.91 11.57
N GLN A 49 -4.58 -18.42 10.35
CA GLN A 49 -4.41 -19.84 10.06
C GLN A 49 -2.96 -20.31 10.22
N ASP A 50 -2.00 -19.37 10.17
CA ASP A 50 -0.58 -19.67 10.25
C ASP A 50 -0.10 -19.72 11.70
N THR A 51 0.85 -20.63 12.00
CA THR A 51 1.63 -20.56 13.23
C THR A 51 2.53 -19.32 13.23
N ARG A 52 3.02 -18.94 14.41
CA ARG A 52 3.99 -17.84 14.51
C ARG A 52 5.21 -18.05 13.62
N GLN A 53 5.75 -19.27 13.57
CA GLN A 53 6.91 -19.59 12.75
C GLN A 53 6.60 -19.44 11.25
N GLN A 54 5.48 -19.96 10.78
CA GLN A 54 5.05 -19.81 9.39
C GLN A 54 4.91 -18.34 8.98
N ARG A 55 4.34 -17.51 9.87
CA ARG A 55 4.26 -16.05 9.65
C ARG A 55 5.64 -15.42 9.53
N LEU A 56 6.59 -15.75 10.42
CA LEU A 56 7.95 -15.20 10.39
C LEU A 56 8.69 -15.61 9.11
N ASP A 57 8.58 -16.87 8.69
CA ASP A 57 9.20 -17.38 7.47
C ASP A 57 8.64 -16.68 6.23
N TYR A 58 7.31 -16.53 6.17
CA TYR A 58 6.65 -15.78 5.10
C TYR A 58 7.10 -14.31 5.05
N LEU A 59 7.18 -13.65 6.21
CA LEU A 59 7.57 -12.24 6.31
C LEU A 59 9.04 -12.03 5.97
N ARG A 60 9.93 -13.01 6.25
CA ARG A 60 11.33 -12.98 5.85
C ARG A 60 11.50 -12.96 4.34
N GLY A 61 10.65 -13.67 3.60
CA GLY A 61 10.62 -13.63 2.14
C GLY A 61 9.99 -12.35 1.55
N LYS A 62 9.50 -11.45 2.41
CA LYS A 62 8.78 -10.24 2.03
C LYS A 62 9.16 -9.04 2.90
N PRO A 63 10.47 -8.76 3.07
CA PRO A 63 10.91 -7.75 4.02
C PRO A 63 10.36 -6.36 3.71
N VAL A 64 10.30 -5.53 4.74
CA VAL A 64 9.77 -4.16 4.68
C VAL A 64 10.90 -3.19 4.35
N PRO A 65 10.79 -2.39 3.29
CA PRO A 65 11.72 -1.28 3.05
C PRO A 65 11.49 -0.16 4.05
N LEU A 66 12.55 0.30 4.72
CA LEU A 66 12.49 1.32 5.76
C LEU A 66 13.38 2.50 5.47
N ILE A 67 12.95 3.68 5.90
CA ILE A 67 13.82 4.81 6.24
C ILE A 67 14.00 4.80 7.77
N ARG A 68 15.24 4.98 8.22
CA ARG A 68 15.56 5.11 9.65
C ARG A 68 16.08 6.52 9.93
N SER A 69 15.47 7.22 10.88
CA SER A 69 15.91 8.53 11.34
C SER A 69 16.98 8.42 12.44
N ALA A 70 17.67 9.52 12.73
CA ALA A 70 18.79 9.53 13.67
C ALA A 70 18.40 9.17 15.13
N ASP A 71 17.13 9.33 15.50
CA ASP A 71 16.57 8.88 16.78
C ASP A 71 16.14 7.41 16.80
N GLY A 72 16.33 6.71 15.67
CA GLY A 72 15.96 5.30 15.50
C GLY A 72 14.52 5.06 15.07
N ALA A 73 13.71 6.10 14.85
CA ALA A 73 12.36 5.91 14.34
C ALA A 73 12.37 5.35 12.91
N MET A 74 11.45 4.41 12.63
CA MET A 74 11.42 3.65 11.37
C MET A 74 10.13 3.93 10.60
N TRP A 75 10.29 4.34 9.34
CA TRP A 75 9.24 4.71 8.42
C TRP A 75 9.15 3.69 7.30
N MET A 76 8.03 3.00 7.22
CA MET A 76 7.84 1.96 6.22
C MET A 76 7.42 2.54 4.86
N LEU A 77 8.06 2.09 3.78
CA LEU A 77 7.79 2.56 2.42
C LEU A 77 6.76 1.68 1.69
N ASP A 78 6.59 0.44 2.13
CA ASP A 78 5.66 -0.53 1.53
C ASP A 78 5.18 -1.52 2.61
N ARG A 79 4.26 -2.43 2.26
CA ARG A 79 3.72 -3.52 3.09
C ARG A 79 2.68 -3.09 4.14
N HIS A 80 2.14 -1.88 4.06
CA HIS A 80 1.15 -1.34 5.01
C HIS A 80 -0.06 -2.27 5.24
N HIS A 81 -0.67 -2.81 4.17
CA HIS A 81 -1.81 -3.72 4.27
C HIS A 81 -1.46 -5.00 5.00
N ARG A 82 -0.28 -5.57 4.67
CA ARG A 82 0.21 -6.80 5.30
C ARG A 82 0.42 -6.63 6.79
N LEU A 83 1.17 -5.59 7.17
CA LEU A 83 1.48 -5.36 8.58
C LEU A 83 0.27 -4.87 9.37
N ARG A 84 -0.62 -4.09 8.76
CA ARG A 84 -1.89 -3.71 9.40
C ARG A 84 -2.74 -4.93 9.73
N GLY A 85 -2.81 -5.93 8.82
CA GLY A 85 -3.50 -7.20 9.08
C GLY A 85 -2.76 -8.04 10.13
N LEU A 86 -1.44 -8.07 10.12
CA LEU A 86 -0.65 -8.81 11.10
C LEU A 86 -0.88 -8.30 12.53
N ILE A 87 -0.74 -6.99 12.76
CA ILE A 87 -0.96 -6.40 14.08
C ILE A 87 -2.43 -6.42 14.53
N GLY A 88 -3.36 -6.59 13.61
CA GLY A 88 -4.78 -6.77 13.91
C GLY A 88 -5.07 -8.09 14.66
N ILE A 89 -4.25 -9.12 14.41
CA ILE A 89 -4.38 -10.43 15.06
C ILE A 89 -3.31 -10.69 16.13
N ASP A 90 -2.16 -10.04 16.01
CA ASP A 90 -1.02 -10.20 16.92
C ASP A 90 -0.32 -8.82 17.11
N PRO A 91 -0.77 -8.02 18.08
CA PRO A 91 -0.20 -6.69 18.33
C PRO A 91 1.29 -6.70 18.69
N GLY A 92 1.80 -7.81 19.21
CA GLY A 92 3.21 -8.01 19.55
C GLY A 92 4.07 -8.58 18.42
N ALA A 93 3.49 -8.75 17.22
CA ALA A 93 4.20 -9.37 16.11
C ALA A 93 5.41 -8.55 15.64
N THR A 94 6.45 -9.28 15.26
CA THR A 94 7.63 -8.75 14.58
C THR A 94 7.58 -9.03 13.08
N THR A 95 8.38 -8.31 12.32
CA THR A 95 8.57 -8.51 10.88
C THR A 95 10.03 -8.31 10.51
N TRP A 96 10.41 -8.81 9.33
CA TRP A 96 11.72 -8.55 8.76
C TRP A 96 11.70 -7.29 7.91
N ALA A 97 12.76 -6.48 8.02
CA ALA A 97 12.90 -5.22 7.32
C ALA A 97 14.34 -5.02 6.85
N TYR A 98 14.53 -4.11 5.92
CA TYR A 98 15.84 -3.60 5.51
C TYR A 98 15.81 -2.08 5.43
N VAL A 99 16.92 -1.45 5.78
CA VAL A 99 17.07 0.00 5.75
C VAL A 99 17.50 0.43 4.34
N VAL A 100 16.61 1.17 3.67
CA VAL A 100 16.88 1.77 2.36
C VAL A 100 17.81 2.97 2.51
N GLN A 101 17.58 3.78 3.54
CA GLN A 101 18.38 4.97 3.83
C GLN A 101 18.29 5.33 5.32
N GLU A 102 19.43 5.70 5.88
CA GLU A 102 19.52 6.37 7.18
C GLU A 102 19.55 7.88 6.98
N LEU A 103 18.76 8.61 7.75
CA LEU A 103 18.71 10.06 7.70
C LEU A 103 19.43 10.64 8.91
N PRO A 104 20.22 11.70 8.76
CA PRO A 104 20.94 12.34 9.85
C PRO A 104 20.01 13.20 10.74
N THR A 105 18.74 13.33 10.39
CA THR A 105 17.75 14.09 11.16
C THR A 105 16.92 13.18 12.06
N ALA A 106 16.62 13.65 13.28
CA ALA A 106 15.63 13.05 14.18
C ALA A 106 14.27 13.77 14.11
N ASP A 107 14.22 14.92 13.43
CA ASP A 107 13.00 15.71 13.32
C ASP A 107 12.02 15.07 12.32
N ARG A 108 10.78 14.86 12.77
CA ARG A 108 9.70 14.31 11.96
C ARG A 108 9.47 15.11 10.68
N SER A 109 9.53 16.44 10.74
CA SER A 109 9.31 17.29 9.56
C SER A 109 10.41 17.11 8.52
N GLY A 110 11.66 16.96 8.94
CA GLY A 110 12.79 16.67 8.06
C GLY A 110 12.67 15.30 7.37
N VAL A 111 12.23 14.27 8.10
CA VAL A 111 11.97 12.94 7.52
C VAL A 111 10.82 13.02 6.51
N LEU A 112 9.72 13.67 6.84
CA LEU A 112 8.56 13.82 5.94
C LEU A 112 8.93 14.61 4.68
N ALA A 113 9.74 15.66 4.80
CA ALA A 113 10.25 16.43 3.65
C ALA A 113 11.10 15.55 2.73
N TYR A 114 12.00 14.71 3.28
CA TYR A 114 12.76 13.75 2.51
C TYR A 114 11.84 12.76 1.76
N LEU A 115 10.92 12.12 2.48
CA LEU A 115 9.96 11.17 1.90
C LEU A 115 9.11 11.80 0.79
N HIS A 116 8.67 13.04 1.01
CA HIS A 116 7.91 13.81 0.02
C HIS A 116 8.73 14.05 -1.26
N ASN A 117 9.99 14.46 -1.11
CA ASN A 117 10.89 14.72 -2.25
C ASN A 117 11.20 13.44 -3.06
N GLN A 118 11.18 12.26 -2.41
CA GLN A 118 11.30 10.97 -3.08
C GLN A 118 10.00 10.51 -3.75
N GLY A 119 8.87 11.17 -3.47
CA GLY A 119 7.55 10.71 -3.90
C GLY A 119 7.08 9.45 -3.15
N TRP A 120 7.54 9.24 -1.92
CA TRP A 120 7.26 8.08 -1.08
C TRP A 120 6.19 8.36 -0.01
N LEU A 121 5.38 9.41 -0.19
CA LEU A 121 4.20 9.70 0.62
C LEU A 121 2.93 9.62 -0.21
N TYR A 122 1.92 8.92 0.32
CA TYR A 122 0.56 8.98 -0.22
C TYR A 122 -0.31 9.85 0.68
N LEU A 123 -0.57 11.09 0.24
CA LEU A 123 -1.19 12.15 1.04
C LEU A 123 -2.69 12.36 0.76
N TYR A 124 -3.37 11.36 0.25
CA TYR A 124 -4.81 11.42 0.03
C TYR A 124 -5.55 10.49 1.00
N ASP A 125 -6.67 10.98 1.53
CA ASP A 125 -7.52 10.17 2.44
C ASP A 125 -8.31 9.09 1.68
N GLY A 126 -9.02 8.24 2.40
CA GLY A 126 -9.81 7.14 1.82
C GLY A 126 -10.95 7.58 0.92
N ARG A 127 -11.29 8.88 0.89
CA ARG A 127 -12.26 9.48 -0.03
C ARG A 127 -11.58 10.10 -1.26
N GLY A 128 -10.25 10.12 -1.29
CA GLY A 128 -9.45 10.73 -2.36
C GLY A 128 -9.30 12.25 -2.22
N ASN A 129 -9.59 12.82 -1.04
CA ASN A 129 -9.35 14.23 -0.77
C ASN A 129 -7.87 14.44 -0.39
N GLY A 130 -7.26 15.47 -0.96
CA GLY A 130 -5.85 15.79 -0.70
C GLY A 130 -5.22 16.61 -1.84
N PRO A 131 -3.88 16.80 -1.80
CA PRO A 131 -2.98 16.26 -0.78
C PRO A 131 -3.21 16.94 0.57
N ARG A 132 -3.19 16.14 1.65
CA ARG A 132 -3.26 16.62 3.04
C ARG A 132 -1.86 16.91 3.56
N PRO A 133 -1.70 17.78 4.56
CA PRO A 133 -0.39 18.05 5.17
C PRO A 133 0.28 16.75 5.67
N ALA A 134 1.54 16.53 5.31
CA ALA A 134 2.27 15.32 5.67
C ALA A 134 2.41 15.13 7.19
N GLU A 135 2.49 16.23 7.93
CA GLU A 135 2.59 16.25 9.40
C GLU A 135 1.39 15.60 10.08
N GLN A 136 0.24 15.61 9.42
CA GLN A 136 -1.00 14.98 9.90
C GLN A 136 -1.09 13.48 9.57
N LEU A 137 -0.09 12.89 8.91
CA LEU A 137 -0.07 11.44 8.68
C LEU A 137 -0.22 10.67 10.00
N PRO A 138 -1.02 9.60 10.02
CA PRO A 138 -1.09 8.73 11.18
C PRO A 138 0.30 8.26 11.63
N THR A 139 0.51 8.17 12.93
CA THR A 139 1.76 7.65 13.52
C THR A 139 1.72 6.14 13.75
N SER A 140 0.58 5.52 13.47
CA SER A 140 0.36 4.08 13.65
C SER A 140 -0.41 3.50 12.47
N LEU A 141 -0.12 2.26 12.14
CA LEU A 141 -0.86 1.48 11.14
C LEU A 141 -2.35 1.34 11.49
N LEU A 142 -2.70 1.36 12.79
CA LEU A 142 -4.09 1.27 13.25
C LEU A 142 -4.90 2.54 12.95
N GLY A 143 -4.23 3.68 12.76
CA GLY A 143 -4.85 4.96 12.44
C GLY A 143 -5.12 5.17 10.93
N LEU A 144 -4.83 4.20 10.07
CA LEU A 144 -5.06 4.31 8.63
C LEU A 144 -6.54 4.17 8.29
N ASP A 145 -7.06 5.10 7.49
CA ASP A 145 -8.44 5.12 7.01
C ASP A 145 -8.71 4.02 5.96
N ASP A 146 -9.99 3.69 5.76
CA ASP A 146 -10.42 2.81 4.66
C ASP A 146 -10.54 3.55 3.34
N ASP A 147 -9.94 3.00 2.29
CA ASP A 147 -10.19 3.36 0.89
C ASP A 147 -10.87 2.20 0.16
N PRO A 148 -12.20 2.26 -0.08
CA PRO A 148 -12.92 1.22 -0.81
C PRO A 148 -12.40 1.01 -2.25
N TYR A 149 -11.92 2.07 -2.91
CA TYR A 149 -11.35 1.94 -4.25
C TYR A 149 -10.03 1.18 -4.24
N ARG A 150 -9.21 1.36 -3.18
CA ARG A 150 -8.01 0.56 -2.98
C ARG A 150 -8.37 -0.93 -2.75
N SER A 151 -9.45 -1.20 -2.02
CA SER A 151 -10.00 -2.56 -1.85
C SER A 151 -10.48 -3.16 -3.17
N LEU A 152 -11.19 -2.37 -3.99
CA LEU A 152 -11.66 -2.79 -5.32
C LEU A 152 -10.50 -3.14 -6.24
N VAL A 153 -9.45 -2.32 -6.30
CA VAL A 153 -8.25 -2.58 -7.09
C VAL A 153 -7.51 -3.83 -6.63
N TRP A 154 -7.40 -4.06 -5.31
CA TRP A 154 -6.85 -5.31 -4.78
C TRP A 154 -7.61 -6.53 -5.31
N LYS A 155 -8.94 -6.49 -5.29
CA LYS A 155 -9.78 -7.58 -5.81
C LYS A 155 -9.57 -7.81 -7.30
N LEU A 156 -9.55 -6.75 -8.10
CA LEU A 156 -9.27 -6.81 -9.54
C LEU A 156 -7.88 -7.39 -9.84
N LYS A 157 -6.88 -7.04 -9.04
CA LYS A 157 -5.53 -7.60 -9.14
C LYS A 157 -5.49 -9.08 -8.78
N GLN A 158 -6.20 -9.50 -7.71
CA GLN A 158 -6.35 -10.90 -7.32
C GLN A 158 -7.00 -11.74 -8.43
N GLU A 159 -7.98 -11.19 -9.12
CA GLU A 159 -8.65 -11.82 -10.25
C GLU A 159 -7.83 -11.76 -11.56
N GLY A 160 -6.67 -11.13 -11.54
CA GLY A 160 -5.76 -11.04 -12.67
C GLY A 160 -6.13 -10.00 -13.73
N TRP A 161 -7.06 -9.06 -13.46
CA TRP A 161 -7.44 -7.99 -14.38
C TRP A 161 -6.39 -6.89 -14.49
N ILE A 162 -5.61 -6.67 -13.45
CA ILE A 162 -4.52 -5.69 -13.39
C ILE A 162 -3.21 -6.44 -13.13
N LYS A 163 -2.18 -6.20 -13.95
CA LYS A 163 -0.85 -6.78 -13.75
C LYS A 163 -0.12 -6.01 -12.62
N PRO A 164 0.40 -6.72 -11.61
CA PRO A 164 1.20 -6.08 -10.55
C PRO A 164 2.40 -5.33 -11.11
N GLN A 165 2.70 -4.16 -10.54
CA GLN A 165 3.87 -3.35 -10.86
C GLN A 165 4.61 -2.98 -9.56
N PRO A 166 5.41 -3.90 -9.01
CA PRO A 166 5.98 -3.76 -7.66
C PRO A 166 6.99 -2.61 -7.52
N LEU A 167 7.53 -2.12 -8.64
CA LEU A 167 8.48 -1.00 -8.64
C LEU A 167 7.81 0.38 -8.71
N ILE A 168 6.48 0.42 -8.88
CA ILE A 168 5.73 1.66 -8.91
C ILE A 168 5.11 1.91 -7.54
N PRO A 169 5.59 2.90 -6.77
CA PRO A 169 4.98 3.27 -5.51
C PRO A 169 3.50 3.61 -5.68
N TYR A 170 2.70 3.13 -4.75
CA TYR A 170 1.25 3.39 -4.74
C TYR A 170 0.51 2.97 -6.02
N HIS A 171 1.01 1.91 -6.71
CA HIS A 171 0.43 1.41 -7.96
C HIS A 171 -1.09 1.19 -7.85
N GLU A 172 -1.54 0.54 -6.79
CA GLU A 172 -2.97 0.28 -6.59
C GLU A 172 -3.78 1.54 -6.28
N PHE A 173 -3.19 2.53 -5.62
CA PHE A 173 -3.84 3.81 -5.39
C PHE A 173 -3.98 4.62 -6.69
N ARG A 174 -3.03 4.50 -7.64
CA ARG A 174 -3.16 5.11 -8.98
C ARG A 174 -4.37 4.56 -9.71
N TRP A 175 -4.56 3.25 -9.68
CA TRP A 175 -5.75 2.60 -10.23
C TRP A 175 -7.03 2.97 -9.45
N GLY A 176 -6.97 3.05 -8.13
CA GLY A 176 -8.07 3.50 -7.28
C GLY A 176 -8.52 4.92 -7.63
N ALA A 177 -7.58 5.84 -7.79
CA ALA A 177 -7.84 7.20 -8.22
C ALA A 177 -8.47 7.28 -9.61
N TRP A 178 -7.97 6.47 -10.55
CA TRP A 178 -8.53 6.37 -11.90
C TRP A 178 -9.97 5.84 -11.88
N LEU A 179 -10.24 4.75 -11.14
CA LEU A 179 -11.60 4.20 -10.99
C LEU A 179 -12.55 5.16 -10.28
N ARG A 180 -12.07 5.94 -9.30
CA ARG A 180 -12.85 6.96 -8.59
C ARG A 180 -13.39 8.05 -9.52
N SER A 181 -12.70 8.32 -10.63
CA SER A 181 -13.15 9.27 -11.67
C SER A 181 -14.15 8.66 -12.67
N ARG A 182 -14.58 7.42 -12.47
CA ARG A 182 -15.50 6.70 -13.38
C ARG A 182 -16.84 6.44 -12.70
N PRO A 183 -17.92 6.31 -13.50
CA PRO A 183 -19.22 5.95 -12.95
C PRO A 183 -19.20 4.50 -12.48
N LEU A 184 -19.29 4.29 -11.17
CA LEU A 184 -19.43 2.96 -10.55
C LEU A 184 -20.65 2.95 -9.65
N PRO A 185 -21.37 1.83 -9.55
CA PRO A 185 -22.41 1.66 -8.54
C PRO A 185 -21.85 1.88 -7.13
N PRO A 186 -22.64 2.35 -6.15
CA PRO A 186 -22.21 2.48 -4.76
C PRO A 186 -21.70 1.15 -4.18
N PHE A 187 -20.57 1.18 -3.51
CA PHE A 187 -19.94 0.01 -2.90
C PHE A 187 -19.14 0.41 -1.65
N SER A 188 -18.66 -0.59 -0.92
CA SER A 188 -17.78 -0.42 0.24
C SER A 188 -16.72 -1.53 0.27
N SER A 189 -15.70 -1.40 1.12
CA SER A 189 -14.70 -2.46 1.31
C SER A 189 -15.31 -3.79 1.82
N ARG A 190 -16.47 -3.74 2.50
CA ARG A 190 -17.22 -4.95 2.92
C ARG A 190 -18.04 -5.56 1.80
N ARG A 191 -18.40 -4.77 0.78
CA ARG A 191 -19.28 -5.19 -0.30
C ARG A 191 -18.80 -4.60 -1.62
N LEU A 192 -17.89 -5.30 -2.29
CA LEU A 192 -17.27 -4.88 -3.56
C LEU A 192 -18.11 -5.27 -4.79
N GLU A 193 -18.97 -6.31 -4.66
CA GLU A 193 -19.71 -6.94 -5.76
C GLU A 193 -20.50 -5.95 -6.63
N PRO A 194 -21.20 -4.94 -6.08
CA PRO A 194 -21.95 -4.00 -6.91
C PRO A 194 -21.09 -3.28 -7.95
N ALA A 195 -19.82 -2.99 -7.64
CA ALA A 195 -18.91 -2.28 -8.51
C ALA A 195 -18.05 -3.19 -9.40
N LEU A 196 -17.86 -4.47 -9.03
CA LEU A 196 -16.88 -5.35 -9.68
C LEU A 196 -17.14 -5.56 -11.17
N ALA A 197 -18.39 -5.79 -11.60
CA ALA A 197 -18.71 -6.03 -13.01
C ALA A 197 -18.33 -4.81 -13.87
N ALA A 198 -18.76 -3.61 -13.46
CA ALA A 198 -18.42 -2.37 -14.17
C ALA A 198 -16.91 -2.06 -14.09
N ALA A 199 -16.28 -2.31 -12.95
CA ALA A 199 -14.85 -2.08 -12.78
C ALA A 199 -14.00 -3.00 -13.68
N ARG A 200 -14.37 -4.28 -13.85
CA ARG A 200 -13.70 -5.22 -14.79
C ARG A 200 -13.75 -4.68 -16.22
N GLN A 201 -14.94 -4.25 -16.68
CA GLN A 201 -15.08 -3.65 -18.01
C GLN A 201 -14.24 -2.40 -18.19
N LEU A 202 -14.22 -1.51 -17.19
CA LEU A 202 -13.44 -0.28 -17.23
C LEU A 202 -11.93 -0.54 -17.33
N VAL A 203 -11.38 -1.45 -16.48
CA VAL A 203 -9.93 -1.70 -16.47
C VAL A 203 -9.43 -2.44 -17.71
N CYS A 204 -10.30 -3.14 -18.46
CA CYS A 204 -9.97 -3.74 -19.74
C CYS A 204 -10.07 -2.76 -20.91
N SER A 205 -10.85 -1.70 -20.77
CA SER A 205 -11.15 -0.79 -21.88
C SER A 205 -9.92 -0.01 -22.34
N ALA A 206 -9.96 0.50 -23.58
CA ALA A 206 -8.92 1.39 -24.11
C ALA A 206 -8.76 2.68 -23.30
N ALA A 207 -9.77 3.10 -22.54
CA ALA A 207 -9.67 4.24 -21.64
C ALA A 207 -8.65 4.05 -20.50
N ALA A 208 -8.23 2.81 -20.22
CA ALA A 208 -7.23 2.47 -19.20
C ALA A 208 -5.84 2.18 -19.80
N GLN A 209 -5.63 2.32 -21.10
CA GLN A 209 -4.40 1.89 -21.79
C GLN A 209 -3.11 2.50 -21.22
N ASP A 210 -3.19 3.73 -20.71
CA ASP A 210 -2.04 4.44 -20.15
C ASP A 210 -1.80 4.11 -18.66
N MET A 211 -2.66 3.26 -18.07
CA MET A 211 -2.51 2.86 -16.68
C MET A 211 -1.44 1.76 -16.54
N PRO A 212 -0.51 1.90 -15.57
CA PRO A 212 0.56 0.93 -15.41
C PRO A 212 -0.01 -0.45 -15.05
N GLY A 213 0.44 -1.48 -15.77
CA GLY A 213 -0.07 -2.85 -15.58
C GLY A 213 -1.39 -3.13 -16.29
N TRP A 214 -1.85 -2.25 -17.18
CA TRP A 214 -2.96 -2.54 -18.07
C TRP A 214 -2.67 -3.76 -18.94
N LYS A 215 -3.64 -4.66 -19.07
CA LYS A 215 -3.47 -5.92 -19.80
C LYS A 215 -3.94 -5.87 -21.25
N GLY A 216 -4.88 -4.99 -21.55
CA GLY A 216 -5.40 -4.81 -22.89
C GLY A 216 -6.07 -6.03 -23.51
N ASP A 217 -6.45 -7.00 -22.70
CA ASP A 217 -6.98 -8.25 -23.22
C ASP A 217 -8.44 -8.11 -23.65
N LYS A 218 -8.64 -8.10 -24.96
CA LYS A 218 -9.99 -8.05 -25.56
C LYS A 218 -10.85 -9.26 -25.18
N ASN A 219 -10.25 -10.39 -24.81
CA ASN A 219 -10.96 -11.60 -24.42
C ASN A 219 -11.38 -11.59 -22.94
N ALA A 220 -10.70 -10.80 -22.10
CA ALA A 220 -11.01 -10.68 -20.68
C ALA A 220 -12.20 -9.75 -20.38
N CYS A 221 -12.67 -8.97 -21.39
CA CYS A 221 -13.79 -8.03 -21.26
C CYS A 221 -15.15 -8.63 -21.74
N ARG A 222 -15.17 -9.92 -22.11
CA ARG A 222 -16.39 -10.61 -22.56
C ARG A 222 -17.08 -11.37 -21.45
#